data_90f7fd8b68f285ae88c55f987a1bc0d9
#
_entry.id   90f7fd8b68f285ae88c55f987a1bc0d9
#
_cell.length_a   1.000
_cell.length_b   1.000
_cell.length_c   1.000
_cell.angle_alpha   90.00
_cell.angle_beta   90.00
_cell.angle_gamma   90.00
#
_symmetry.space_group_name_H-M   'P 1'
#
loop_
_entity.id
_entity.type
_entity.pdbx_description
1 polymer ?
#
loop_
_entity_poly.entity_id
_entity_poly.type
_entity_poly.pdbx_seq_one_letter_code
_entity_poly.pdbx_strand_id
1 'polypeptide(L)'
;MRIALVSDWYYPKIGGVASHMHHLALKLKERGHEVAIVTNNRKTGKEKELEEKEIDIIKIPGVVSPIIEVNVSYSLKSTKELNGFLKAFDVIHSHHAFTPLALKAAKAGRNMNKATLLTTHSISFAHESKLWEALGLTFPVFSKYLRYPHKIIAVSRAARAFIEHFTDTPIEVIPNGVDDKLFTPNWDKEELKAQFGIEGKVVLYVSRMSYRKGPHVLLNAFSKIEDATLIMVGAGELLPFLKAQAKFLGIEDRVKFMGYVESATLPRIFGMADVFVLPSITAEAFEIVILEAMASGLPVVATNVGGIPEIIRESESGLLVPPGNELELRNAIEKLLLDDDLREWLGNNGRKAVEEKYSWDKVVEQIEKTYEEVLSIM
;
A
#
# COMPACT_ATOMS: atom_id res chain seq x y z
N MET A 1 3.80 25.59 -3.68
CA MET A 1 2.45 25.31 -4.26
C MET A 1 1.48 25.00 -3.13
N ARG A 2 0.20 25.30 -3.30
CA ARG A 2 -0.90 24.83 -2.43
C ARG A 2 -1.51 23.58 -3.06
N ILE A 3 -1.46 22.45 -2.35
CA ILE A 3 -1.80 21.14 -2.88
C ILE A 3 -2.92 20.51 -2.06
N ALA A 4 -4.01 20.10 -2.72
CA ALA A 4 -5.08 19.32 -2.12
C ALA A 4 -4.92 17.84 -2.51
N LEU A 5 -4.66 16.96 -1.55
CA LEU A 5 -4.71 15.51 -1.72
C LEU A 5 -6.13 15.02 -1.39
N VAL A 6 -6.83 14.42 -2.34
CA VAL A 6 -8.26 14.12 -2.21
C VAL A 6 -8.55 12.64 -2.32
N SER A 7 -9.20 12.05 -1.30
CA SER A 7 -9.64 10.65 -1.33
C SER A 7 -10.85 10.40 -0.44
N ASP A 8 -11.69 9.41 -0.82
CA ASP A 8 -12.68 8.81 0.08
C ASP A 8 -12.01 7.99 1.20
N TRP A 9 -10.81 7.48 0.95
CA TRP A 9 -10.10 6.56 1.84
C TRP A 9 -8.89 7.23 2.48
N TYR A 10 -9.15 7.78 3.66
CA TYR A 10 -8.13 8.30 4.54
C TYR A 10 -8.43 7.86 5.98
N TYR A 11 -7.55 8.15 6.93
CA TYR A 11 -7.76 7.79 8.33
C TYR A 11 -9.15 8.25 8.84
N PRO A 12 -9.79 7.48 9.69
CA PRO A 12 -9.34 6.28 10.44
C PRO A 12 -9.37 4.96 9.64
N LYS A 13 -9.62 4.96 8.33
CA LYS A 13 -9.48 3.75 7.50
C LYS A 13 -8.00 3.43 7.31
N ILE A 14 -7.55 2.32 7.90
CA ILE A 14 -6.17 1.83 7.73
C ILE A 14 -6.07 1.10 6.39
N GLY A 15 -5.05 1.44 5.59
CA GLY A 15 -4.79 0.81 4.30
C GLY A 15 -3.74 1.54 3.48
N GLY A 16 -3.25 0.90 2.42
CA GLY A 16 -2.16 1.41 1.58
C GLY A 16 -2.41 2.81 1.00
N VAL A 17 -3.65 3.13 0.60
CA VAL A 17 -4.01 4.46 0.07
C VAL A 17 -3.88 5.54 1.16
N ALA A 18 -4.42 5.28 2.36
CA ALA A 18 -4.34 6.23 3.47
C ALA A 18 -2.88 6.47 3.90
N SER A 19 -2.10 5.40 4.03
CA SER A 19 -0.67 5.48 4.36
C SER A 19 0.11 6.23 3.28
N HIS A 20 -0.12 5.93 2.00
CA HIS A 20 0.51 6.65 0.89
C HIS A 20 0.21 8.16 0.93
N MET A 21 -1.06 8.53 1.07
CA MET A 21 -1.46 9.95 1.12
C MET A 21 -0.85 10.68 2.31
N HIS A 22 -0.80 10.03 3.47
CA HIS A 22 -0.23 10.60 4.68
C HIS A 22 1.25 10.92 4.51
N HIS A 23 2.05 9.93 4.10
CA HIS A 23 3.48 10.13 3.88
C HIS A 23 3.78 11.12 2.75
N LEU A 24 2.99 11.07 1.66
CA LEU A 24 3.11 12.05 0.58
C LEU A 24 2.84 13.48 1.09
N ALA A 25 1.81 13.67 1.92
CA ALA A 25 1.49 14.98 2.48
C ALA A 25 2.63 15.50 3.37
N LEU A 26 3.18 14.66 4.25
CA LEU A 26 4.31 15.02 5.11
C LEU A 26 5.53 15.43 4.26
N LYS A 27 5.90 14.62 3.28
CA LYS A 27 7.05 14.88 2.43
C LYS A 27 6.91 16.14 1.57
N LEU A 28 5.74 16.39 1.03
CA LEU A 28 5.45 17.64 0.32
C LEU A 28 5.56 18.86 1.25
N LYS A 29 5.12 18.75 2.50
CA LYS A 29 5.28 19.82 3.51
C LYS A 29 6.75 20.05 3.86
N GLU A 30 7.54 18.98 4.09
CA GLU A 30 8.99 19.08 4.32
C GLU A 30 9.71 19.83 3.17
N ARG A 31 9.17 19.74 1.95
CA ARG A 31 9.69 20.41 0.75
C ARG A 31 9.11 21.84 0.54
N GLY A 32 8.38 22.36 1.52
CA GLY A 32 7.89 23.75 1.55
C GLY A 32 6.57 23.99 0.82
N HIS A 33 5.76 22.95 0.56
CA HIS A 33 4.41 23.11 0.03
C HIS A 33 3.37 23.27 1.14
N GLU A 34 2.29 24.01 0.84
CA GLU A 34 1.09 24.01 1.67
C GLU A 34 0.20 22.85 1.25
N VAL A 35 -0.02 21.90 2.15
CA VAL A 35 -0.75 20.65 1.83
C VAL A 35 -1.94 20.48 2.75
N ALA A 36 -3.09 20.16 2.16
CA ALA A 36 -4.27 19.71 2.89
C ALA A 36 -4.80 18.37 2.33
N ILE A 37 -5.32 17.54 3.21
CA ILE A 37 -6.02 16.32 2.84
C ILE A 37 -7.53 16.58 2.88
N VAL A 38 -8.19 16.29 1.75
CA VAL A 38 -9.64 16.42 1.61
C VAL A 38 -10.25 15.02 1.59
N THR A 39 -11.08 14.68 2.56
CA THR A 39 -11.66 13.35 2.70
C THR A 39 -13.14 13.42 3.10
N ASN A 40 -13.79 12.26 3.20
CA ASN A 40 -15.18 12.18 3.64
C ASN A 40 -15.32 12.35 5.17
N ASN A 41 -16.51 12.74 5.61
CA ASN A 41 -16.84 12.90 7.03
C ASN A 41 -17.31 11.55 7.63
N ARG A 42 -16.44 10.54 7.62
CA ARG A 42 -16.73 9.25 8.24
C ARG A 42 -16.60 9.36 9.76
N LYS A 43 -17.68 9.02 10.47
CA LYS A 43 -17.66 8.77 11.92
C LYS A 43 -17.48 7.27 12.14
N THR A 44 -16.37 6.85 12.66
CA THR A 44 -16.17 5.50 13.17
C THR A 44 -16.10 5.60 14.68
N GLY A 45 -16.89 4.81 15.41
CA GLY A 45 -16.94 4.83 16.87
C GLY A 45 -15.65 4.32 17.57
N LYS A 46 -14.55 4.27 16.86
CA LYS A 46 -13.18 3.98 17.32
C LYS A 46 -12.22 5.07 16.81
N GLU A 47 -12.64 6.31 16.90
CA GLU A 47 -11.75 7.44 16.69
C GLU A 47 -10.76 7.49 17.86
N LYS A 48 -9.67 6.72 17.81
CA LYS A 48 -8.42 7.27 18.26
C LYS A 48 -8.17 8.39 17.26
N GLU A 49 -8.38 9.62 17.68
CA GLU A 49 -7.81 10.78 17.05
C GLU A 49 -6.32 10.51 16.97
N LEU A 50 -5.87 10.08 15.78
CA LEU A 50 -4.50 10.33 15.43
C LEU A 50 -4.39 11.83 15.52
N GLU A 51 -3.68 12.33 16.53
CA GLU A 51 -3.36 13.74 16.70
C GLU A 51 -2.43 14.11 15.53
N GLU A 52 -3.03 14.24 14.35
CA GLU A 52 -2.37 14.73 13.16
C GLU A 52 -2.23 16.26 13.25
N LYS A 53 -1.46 16.69 14.25
CA LYS A 53 -1.14 18.13 14.43
C LYS A 53 -0.35 18.71 13.25
N GLU A 54 0.05 17.87 12.28
CA GLU A 54 0.95 18.30 11.21
C GLU A 54 0.28 18.52 9.85
N ILE A 55 -0.92 17.97 9.59
CA ILE A 55 -1.58 18.07 8.28
C ILE A 55 -3.00 18.60 8.44
N ASP A 56 -3.37 19.59 7.63
CA ASP A 56 -4.74 20.10 7.58
C ASP A 56 -5.68 19.08 6.93
N ILE A 57 -6.70 18.61 7.68
CA ILE A 57 -7.69 17.67 7.20
C ILE A 57 -9.04 18.37 7.02
N ILE A 58 -9.52 18.40 5.78
CA ILE A 58 -10.80 18.96 5.39
C ILE A 58 -11.80 17.82 5.18
N LYS A 59 -12.83 17.73 6.01
CA LYS A 59 -13.86 16.70 5.93
C LYS A 59 -15.09 17.20 5.14
N ILE A 60 -15.37 16.59 4.00
CA ILE A 60 -16.54 16.90 3.18
C ILE A 60 -17.75 16.11 3.70
N PRO A 61 -18.86 16.82 4.04
CA PRO A 61 -20.06 16.16 4.53
C PRO A 61 -20.70 15.27 3.47
N GLY A 62 -21.24 14.13 3.92
CA GLY A 62 -21.93 13.19 3.06
C GLY A 62 -22.34 11.93 3.80
N VAL A 63 -23.11 11.06 3.12
CA VAL A 63 -23.47 9.74 3.63
C VAL A 63 -22.42 8.76 3.12
N VAL A 64 -21.68 8.17 4.04
CA VAL A 64 -20.69 7.13 3.71
C VAL A 64 -21.40 5.77 3.70
N SER A 65 -21.33 5.06 2.59
CA SER A 65 -21.84 3.70 2.51
C SER A 65 -21.06 2.78 3.44
N PRO A 66 -21.73 2.05 4.34
CA PRO A 66 -21.04 1.12 5.25
C PRO A 66 -20.50 -0.12 4.52
N ILE A 67 -20.96 -0.39 3.30
CA ILE A 67 -20.57 -1.58 2.52
C ILE A 67 -19.31 -1.31 1.70
N ILE A 68 -19.28 -0.19 0.98
CA ILE A 68 -18.19 0.16 0.06
C ILE A 68 -17.30 1.28 0.60
N GLU A 69 -17.62 1.81 1.78
CA GLU A 69 -16.84 2.81 2.52
C GLU A 69 -16.48 4.07 1.72
N VAL A 70 -17.30 4.43 0.76
CA VAL A 70 -17.15 5.66 -0.02
C VAL A 70 -18.30 6.61 0.23
N ASN A 71 -18.08 7.90 0.00
CA ASN A 71 -19.12 8.91 0.11
C ASN A 71 -20.08 8.82 -1.08
N VAL A 72 -21.28 8.28 -0.84
CA VAL A 72 -22.33 8.16 -1.85
C VAL A 72 -23.27 9.36 -1.88
N SER A 73 -23.13 10.29 -0.94
CA SER A 73 -23.95 11.50 -0.89
C SER A 73 -23.44 12.53 -1.89
N TYR A 74 -24.26 12.79 -2.88
CA TYR A 74 -24.02 13.79 -3.92
C TYR A 74 -24.93 15.00 -3.76
N SER A 75 -25.14 15.47 -2.53
CA SER A 75 -25.94 16.67 -2.33
C SER A 75 -25.30 17.88 -3.00
N LEU A 76 -26.13 18.82 -3.43
CA LEU A 76 -25.66 20.10 -3.94
C LEU A 76 -24.77 20.84 -2.91
N LYS A 77 -25.10 20.67 -1.63
CA LYS A 77 -24.31 21.22 -0.50
C LYS A 77 -22.89 20.67 -0.48
N SER A 78 -22.72 19.34 -0.48
CA SER A 78 -21.39 18.71 -0.49
C SER A 78 -20.55 19.13 -1.70
N THR A 79 -21.18 19.25 -2.86
CA THR A 79 -20.50 19.73 -4.07
C THR A 79 -20.08 21.18 -3.97
N LYS A 80 -20.92 22.05 -3.39
CA LYS A 80 -20.60 23.46 -3.19
C LYS A 80 -19.47 23.65 -2.18
N GLU A 81 -19.47 22.88 -1.10
CA GLU A 81 -18.40 22.89 -0.09
C GLU A 81 -17.08 22.42 -0.67
N LEU A 82 -17.06 21.25 -1.34
CA LEU A 82 -15.87 20.76 -2.04
C LEU A 82 -15.30 21.82 -3.00
N ASN A 83 -16.11 22.38 -3.86
CA ASN A 83 -15.69 23.41 -4.80
C ASN A 83 -15.18 24.68 -4.07
N GLY A 84 -15.79 25.03 -2.94
CA GLY A 84 -15.35 26.16 -2.11
C GLY A 84 -13.93 25.99 -1.59
N PHE A 85 -13.64 24.81 -1.05
CA PHE A 85 -12.30 24.48 -0.55
C PHE A 85 -11.26 24.39 -1.66
N LEU A 86 -11.57 23.68 -2.75
CA LEU A 86 -10.62 23.44 -3.83
C LEU A 86 -10.15 24.72 -4.54
N LYS A 87 -10.91 25.81 -4.48
CA LYS A 87 -10.50 27.11 -5.06
C LYS A 87 -9.17 27.64 -4.50
N ALA A 88 -8.87 27.34 -3.25
CA ALA A 88 -7.67 27.83 -2.56
C ALA A 88 -6.37 27.14 -3.05
N PHE A 89 -6.47 26.03 -3.75
CA PHE A 89 -5.33 25.21 -4.13
C PHE A 89 -4.91 25.42 -5.58
N ASP A 90 -3.63 25.21 -5.86
CA ASP A 90 -3.03 25.31 -7.18
C ASP A 90 -3.07 23.94 -7.88
N VAL A 91 -2.84 22.86 -7.10
CA VAL A 91 -2.85 21.47 -7.53
C VAL A 91 -3.94 20.68 -6.79
N ILE A 92 -4.71 19.90 -7.53
CA ILE A 92 -5.69 18.97 -7.00
C ILE A 92 -5.26 17.56 -7.40
N HIS A 93 -4.74 16.80 -6.44
CA HIS A 93 -4.28 15.44 -6.65
C HIS A 93 -5.22 14.46 -5.98
N SER A 94 -6.05 13.81 -6.78
CA SER A 94 -7.00 12.80 -6.34
C SER A 94 -6.35 11.43 -6.22
N HIS A 95 -6.77 10.64 -5.24
CA HIS A 95 -6.29 9.28 -5.02
C HIS A 95 -7.42 8.27 -5.10
N HIS A 96 -7.16 7.15 -5.77
CA HIS A 96 -8.09 6.07 -6.08
C HIS A 96 -9.07 6.40 -7.23
N ALA A 97 -8.82 5.81 -8.40
CA ALA A 97 -9.48 6.14 -9.68
C ALA A 97 -11.00 5.87 -9.73
N PHE A 98 -11.54 5.08 -8.80
CA PHE A 98 -12.92 4.61 -8.85
C PHE A 98 -13.75 5.02 -7.64
N THR A 99 -13.31 6.02 -6.88
CA THR A 99 -14.07 6.56 -5.75
C THR A 99 -14.72 7.91 -6.08
N PRO A 100 -15.94 8.13 -5.58
CA PRO A 100 -16.73 9.27 -5.99
C PRO A 100 -16.12 10.63 -5.65
N LEU A 101 -15.51 10.79 -4.45
CA LEU A 101 -14.92 12.05 -4.04
C LEU A 101 -13.71 12.42 -4.90
N ALA A 102 -12.83 11.43 -5.16
CA ALA A 102 -11.67 11.60 -6.02
C ALA A 102 -12.04 12.04 -7.44
N LEU A 103 -13.02 11.36 -8.05
CA LEU A 103 -13.50 11.69 -9.41
C LEU A 103 -14.18 13.06 -9.49
N LYS A 104 -14.95 13.43 -8.45
CA LYS A 104 -15.56 14.76 -8.37
C LYS A 104 -14.53 15.86 -8.20
N ALA A 105 -13.52 15.64 -7.36
CA ALA A 105 -12.46 16.60 -7.17
C ALA A 105 -11.66 16.83 -8.47
N ALA A 106 -11.37 15.76 -9.21
CA ALA A 106 -10.72 15.85 -10.50
C ALA A 106 -11.57 16.70 -11.49
N LYS A 107 -12.88 16.45 -11.57
CA LYS A 107 -13.79 17.25 -12.40
C LYS A 107 -13.85 18.70 -11.95
N ALA A 108 -13.98 18.95 -10.64
CA ALA A 108 -14.05 20.30 -10.09
C ALA A 108 -12.77 21.08 -10.36
N GLY A 109 -11.62 20.47 -10.16
CA GLY A 109 -10.32 21.05 -10.44
C GLY A 109 -10.16 21.46 -11.90
N ARG A 110 -10.50 20.57 -12.83
CA ARG A 110 -10.46 20.86 -14.26
C ARG A 110 -11.37 22.04 -14.64
N ASN A 111 -12.58 22.06 -14.10
CA ASN A 111 -13.55 23.14 -14.37
C ASN A 111 -13.11 24.50 -13.77
N MET A 112 -12.25 24.49 -12.76
CA MET A 112 -11.68 25.68 -12.14
C MET A 112 -10.30 26.07 -12.71
N ASN A 113 -9.88 25.42 -13.78
CA ASN A 113 -8.56 25.62 -14.40
C ASN A 113 -7.42 25.44 -13.38
N LYS A 114 -7.44 24.32 -12.60
CA LYS A 114 -6.40 23.92 -11.66
C LYS A 114 -5.60 22.74 -12.19
N ALA A 115 -4.35 22.64 -11.85
CA ALA A 115 -3.57 21.43 -12.14
C ALA A 115 -4.24 20.24 -11.45
N THR A 116 -4.61 19.24 -12.23
CA THR A 116 -5.45 18.14 -11.75
C THR A 116 -4.81 16.81 -12.10
N LEU A 117 -4.50 16.03 -11.08
CA LEU A 117 -3.87 14.72 -11.19
C LEU A 117 -4.73 13.66 -10.49
N LEU A 118 -4.52 12.40 -10.84
CA LEU A 118 -5.16 11.26 -10.22
C LEU A 118 -4.18 10.11 -10.07
N THR A 119 -3.94 9.63 -8.84
CA THR A 119 -3.20 8.39 -8.61
C THR A 119 -4.15 7.20 -8.52
N THR A 120 -3.91 6.17 -9.34
CA THR A 120 -4.62 4.90 -9.26
C THR A 120 -3.85 3.87 -8.44
N HIS A 121 -4.56 3.21 -7.52
CA HIS A 121 -4.07 2.13 -6.67
C HIS A 121 -4.76 0.79 -6.98
N SER A 122 -5.48 0.69 -8.10
CA SER A 122 -6.30 -0.46 -8.45
C SER A 122 -5.76 -1.20 -9.66
N ILE A 123 -5.94 -2.53 -9.67
CA ILE A 123 -5.64 -3.41 -10.81
C ILE A 123 -6.85 -4.27 -11.21
N SER A 124 -7.91 -4.24 -10.44
CA SER A 124 -9.19 -4.89 -10.77
C SER A 124 -10.31 -4.37 -9.88
N PHE A 125 -11.56 -4.59 -10.31
CA PHE A 125 -12.73 -4.32 -9.47
C PHE A 125 -13.06 -5.45 -8.48
N ALA A 126 -12.61 -6.66 -8.76
CA ALA A 126 -12.89 -7.84 -7.95
C ALA A 126 -12.31 -7.79 -6.53
N HIS A 127 -11.41 -6.84 -6.27
CA HIS A 127 -10.70 -6.77 -5.00
C HIS A 127 -11.50 -6.18 -3.85
N GLU A 128 -12.60 -5.47 -4.12
CA GLU A 128 -13.25 -4.68 -3.08
C GLU A 128 -14.60 -5.22 -2.64
N SER A 129 -15.33 -5.88 -3.50
CA SER A 129 -16.51 -6.71 -3.22
C SER A 129 -17.13 -7.23 -4.52
N LYS A 130 -17.97 -8.28 -4.43
CA LYS A 130 -18.83 -8.73 -5.56
C LYS A 130 -19.72 -7.60 -6.11
N LEU A 131 -20.00 -6.58 -5.30
CA LEU A 131 -20.75 -5.40 -5.70
C LEU A 131 -19.92 -4.50 -6.63
N TRP A 132 -18.61 -4.35 -6.40
CA TRP A 132 -17.72 -3.61 -7.29
C TRP A 132 -17.48 -4.34 -8.62
N GLU A 133 -17.45 -5.67 -8.60
CA GLU A 133 -17.40 -6.49 -9.81
C GLU A 133 -18.68 -6.27 -10.66
N ALA A 134 -19.86 -6.24 -10.01
CA ALA A 134 -21.13 -5.92 -10.67
C ALA A 134 -21.21 -4.45 -11.14
N LEU A 135 -20.60 -3.51 -10.40
CA LEU A 135 -20.50 -2.09 -10.77
C LEU A 135 -19.48 -1.83 -11.90
N GLY A 136 -18.60 -2.78 -12.20
CA GLY A 136 -17.80 -2.77 -13.44
C GLY A 136 -18.67 -2.67 -14.71
N LEU A 137 -19.94 -3.04 -14.59
CA LEU A 137 -20.98 -2.81 -15.61
C LEU A 137 -21.32 -1.31 -15.80
N THR A 138 -20.89 -0.42 -14.88
CA THR A 138 -21.04 1.05 -15.00
C THR A 138 -19.83 1.71 -15.69
N PHE A 139 -19.07 0.97 -16.44
CA PHE A 139 -17.91 1.34 -17.22
C PHE A 139 -17.96 2.73 -17.89
N PRO A 140 -19.06 3.11 -18.59
CA PRO A 140 -19.13 4.41 -19.25
C PRO A 140 -19.07 5.62 -18.30
N VAL A 141 -19.50 5.43 -17.03
CA VAL A 141 -19.49 6.52 -16.04
C VAL A 141 -18.07 6.84 -15.60
N PHE A 142 -17.27 5.82 -15.30
CA PHE A 142 -15.87 6.01 -14.90
C PHE A 142 -15.05 6.63 -16.04
N SER A 143 -15.15 6.11 -17.25
CA SER A 143 -14.45 6.66 -18.41
C SER A 143 -14.74 8.16 -18.63
N LYS A 144 -15.98 8.60 -18.37
CA LYS A 144 -16.33 10.02 -18.45
C LYS A 144 -15.56 10.88 -17.43
N TYR A 145 -15.36 10.38 -16.21
CA TYR A 145 -14.68 11.14 -15.15
C TYR A 145 -13.15 11.05 -15.25
N LEU A 146 -12.62 9.96 -15.76
CA LEU A 146 -11.18 9.75 -15.93
C LEU A 146 -10.54 10.61 -17.04
N ARG A 147 -11.34 11.38 -17.78
CA ARG A 147 -10.87 12.39 -18.76
C ARG A 147 -10.58 13.76 -18.15
N TYR A 148 -10.98 14.00 -16.89
CA TYR A 148 -10.78 15.30 -16.25
C TYR A 148 -9.36 15.53 -15.73
N PRO A 149 -8.64 14.54 -15.16
CA PRO A 149 -7.23 14.74 -14.81
C PRO A 149 -6.40 15.13 -16.03
N HIS A 150 -5.43 16.00 -15.87
CA HIS A 150 -4.44 16.30 -16.91
C HIS A 150 -3.48 15.13 -17.11
N LYS A 151 -3.15 14.45 -15.99
CA LYS A 151 -2.30 13.27 -15.97
C LYS A 151 -2.77 12.28 -14.90
N ILE A 152 -2.62 11.00 -15.18
CA ILE A 152 -2.86 9.92 -14.20
C ILE A 152 -1.52 9.34 -13.79
N ILE A 153 -1.35 9.07 -12.51
CA ILE A 153 -0.21 8.34 -11.95
C ILE A 153 -0.70 6.91 -11.63
N ALA A 154 -0.01 5.91 -12.16
CA ALA A 154 -0.23 4.51 -11.81
C ALA A 154 0.91 4.02 -10.92
N VAL A 155 0.60 3.33 -9.81
CA VAL A 155 1.61 2.87 -8.86
C VAL A 155 2.46 1.69 -9.35
N SER A 156 2.09 1.09 -10.50
CA SER A 156 2.81 0.01 -11.17
C SER A 156 2.40 -0.08 -12.64
N ARG A 157 3.15 -0.83 -13.45
CA ARG A 157 2.74 -1.14 -14.85
C ARG A 157 1.46 -1.97 -14.87
N ALA A 158 1.26 -2.86 -13.88
CA ALA A 158 0.01 -3.61 -13.76
C ALA A 158 -1.19 -2.66 -13.50
N ALA A 159 -1.04 -1.66 -12.64
CA ALA A 159 -2.06 -0.64 -12.40
C ALA A 159 -2.28 0.25 -13.63
N ARG A 160 -1.21 0.59 -14.36
CA ARG A 160 -1.28 1.29 -15.64
C ARG A 160 -2.08 0.49 -16.68
N ALA A 161 -1.72 -0.77 -16.91
CA ALA A 161 -2.41 -1.63 -17.86
C ALA A 161 -3.90 -1.77 -17.56
N PHE A 162 -4.28 -1.77 -16.27
CA PHE A 162 -5.69 -1.80 -15.87
C PHE A 162 -6.42 -0.49 -16.19
N ILE A 163 -5.85 0.67 -15.82
CA ILE A 163 -6.55 1.97 -15.98
C ILE A 163 -6.62 2.41 -17.47
N GLU A 164 -5.68 2.00 -18.31
CA GLU A 164 -5.66 2.28 -19.75
C GLU A 164 -6.93 1.79 -20.48
N HIS A 165 -7.63 0.78 -19.94
CA HIS A 165 -8.90 0.31 -20.51
C HIS A 165 -10.04 1.32 -20.36
N PHE A 166 -9.88 2.36 -19.52
CA PHE A 166 -10.95 3.29 -19.15
C PHE A 166 -10.73 4.71 -19.65
N THR A 167 -9.53 5.06 -20.11
CA THR A 167 -9.21 6.45 -20.46
C THR A 167 -8.01 6.56 -21.38
N ASP A 168 -8.02 7.60 -22.21
CA ASP A 168 -6.89 8.03 -23.05
C ASP A 168 -6.06 9.14 -22.37
N THR A 169 -6.37 9.50 -21.11
CA THR A 169 -5.60 10.48 -20.35
C THR A 169 -4.16 10.00 -20.19
N PRO A 170 -3.13 10.84 -20.39
CA PRO A 170 -1.74 10.45 -20.24
C PRO A 170 -1.45 9.80 -18.87
N ILE A 171 -0.78 8.65 -18.87
CA ILE A 171 -0.47 7.88 -17.67
C ILE A 171 1.03 7.76 -17.48
N GLU A 172 1.49 8.11 -16.29
CA GLU A 172 2.86 7.94 -15.83
C GLU A 172 2.92 6.87 -14.74
N VAL A 173 3.98 6.08 -14.70
CA VAL A 173 4.17 5.08 -13.63
C VAL A 173 5.11 5.67 -12.59
N ILE A 174 4.59 5.95 -11.40
CA ILE A 174 5.36 6.39 -10.24
C ILE A 174 5.01 5.46 -9.09
N PRO A 175 5.98 4.69 -8.54
CA PRO A 175 5.72 3.71 -7.49
C PRO A 175 5.31 4.35 -6.16
N ASN A 176 4.85 3.54 -5.21
CA ASN A 176 4.72 3.98 -3.84
C ASN A 176 6.09 4.17 -3.20
N GLY A 177 6.17 5.04 -2.19
CA GLY A 177 7.36 5.27 -1.40
C GLY A 177 7.38 4.47 -0.10
N VAL A 178 8.58 4.34 0.47
CA VAL A 178 8.82 3.81 1.81
C VAL A 178 9.72 4.75 2.61
N ASP A 179 9.55 4.80 3.92
CA ASP A 179 10.45 5.51 4.83
C ASP A 179 11.70 4.65 5.09
N ASP A 180 12.74 4.91 4.31
CA ASP A 180 14.02 4.19 4.34
C ASP A 180 14.92 4.58 5.53
N LYS A 181 14.51 5.58 6.31
CA LYS A 181 15.14 5.96 7.58
C LYS A 181 14.51 5.21 8.75
N LEU A 182 13.19 5.00 8.68
CA LEU A 182 12.44 4.25 9.68
C LEU A 182 12.68 2.74 9.53
N PHE A 183 12.58 2.23 8.29
CA PHE A 183 12.90 0.85 7.95
C PHE A 183 14.35 0.78 7.51
N THR A 184 15.19 0.14 8.34
CA THR A 184 16.65 0.14 8.15
C THR A 184 17.24 -1.22 8.54
N PRO A 185 18.33 -1.66 7.90
CA PRO A 185 19.05 -2.86 8.32
C PRO A 185 19.91 -2.68 9.58
N ASN A 186 20.02 -1.45 10.11
CA ASN A 186 20.95 -1.08 11.18
C ASN A 186 20.47 -1.48 12.59
N TRP A 187 19.64 -2.50 12.72
CA TRP A 187 19.23 -3.05 14.00
C TRP A 187 20.20 -4.15 14.47
N ASP A 188 20.45 -4.23 15.78
CA ASP A 188 21.04 -5.42 16.38
C ASP A 188 19.99 -6.53 16.39
N LYS A 189 20.09 -7.43 15.41
CA LYS A 189 19.13 -8.51 15.17
C LYS A 189 19.04 -9.45 16.38
N GLU A 190 20.16 -9.81 16.98
CA GLU A 190 20.19 -10.75 18.10
C GLU A 190 19.64 -10.12 19.38
N GLU A 191 19.91 -8.83 19.62
CA GLU A 191 19.30 -8.08 20.70
C GLU A 191 17.77 -8.01 20.52
N LEU A 192 17.28 -7.72 19.31
CA LEU A 192 15.84 -7.71 19.04
C LEU A 192 15.20 -9.08 19.22
N LYS A 193 15.81 -10.15 18.70
CA LYS A 193 15.31 -11.52 18.91
C LYS A 193 15.21 -11.85 20.39
N ALA A 194 16.23 -11.52 21.19
CA ALA A 194 16.21 -11.74 22.63
C ALA A 194 15.07 -10.97 23.33
N GLN A 195 14.83 -9.70 22.96
CA GLN A 195 13.73 -8.90 23.51
C GLN A 195 12.34 -9.49 23.20
N PHE A 196 12.18 -10.16 22.06
CA PHE A 196 10.93 -10.82 21.67
C PHE A 196 10.86 -12.30 22.08
N GLY A 197 11.89 -12.83 22.74
CA GLY A 197 11.97 -14.24 23.15
C GLY A 197 11.96 -15.18 21.95
N ILE A 198 12.79 -14.88 20.95
CA ILE A 198 12.89 -15.64 19.70
C ILE A 198 14.33 -16.15 19.56
N GLU A 199 14.47 -17.39 19.16
CA GLU A 199 15.75 -18.02 18.86
C GLU A 199 15.78 -18.50 17.40
N GLY A 200 16.99 -18.55 16.83
CA GLY A 200 17.20 -19.09 15.48
C GLY A 200 16.74 -18.16 14.35
N LYS A 201 16.40 -18.75 13.21
CA LYS A 201 15.99 -18.03 12.00
C LYS A 201 14.53 -17.59 12.08
N VAL A 202 14.23 -16.42 11.51
CA VAL A 202 12.90 -15.80 11.55
C VAL A 202 12.36 -15.59 10.15
N VAL A 203 11.22 -16.20 9.86
CA VAL A 203 10.38 -15.94 8.69
C VAL A 203 9.31 -14.93 9.10
N LEU A 204 9.20 -13.82 8.38
CA LEU A 204 8.26 -12.74 8.67
C LEU A 204 7.16 -12.63 7.62
N TYR A 205 5.93 -12.58 8.09
CA TYR A 205 4.75 -12.22 7.31
C TYR A 205 4.11 -10.97 7.93
N VAL A 206 3.88 -9.94 7.13
CA VAL A 206 3.17 -8.71 7.55
C VAL A 206 2.10 -8.40 6.52
N SER A 207 0.85 -8.66 6.83
CA SER A 207 -0.29 -8.28 5.98
C SER A 207 -1.61 -8.52 6.71
N ARG A 208 -2.73 -8.12 6.07
CA ARG A 208 -4.07 -8.49 6.53
C ARG A 208 -4.23 -10.02 6.53
N MET A 209 -4.79 -10.57 7.60
CA MET A 209 -5.11 -12.00 7.70
C MET A 209 -6.39 -12.31 6.91
N SER A 210 -6.28 -12.29 5.58
CA SER A 210 -7.37 -12.56 4.63
C SER A 210 -6.97 -13.64 3.63
N TYR A 211 -7.96 -14.31 3.03
CA TYR A 211 -7.72 -15.37 2.05
C TYR A 211 -6.82 -14.92 0.89
N ARG A 212 -7.03 -13.70 0.41
CA ARG A 212 -6.30 -13.10 -0.71
C ARG A 212 -4.79 -12.97 -0.47
N LYS A 213 -4.37 -12.73 0.78
CA LYS A 213 -2.98 -12.54 1.18
C LYS A 213 -2.24 -13.87 1.43
N GLY A 214 -2.94 -15.00 1.33
CA GLY A 214 -2.37 -16.34 1.36
C GLY A 214 -1.73 -16.81 2.68
N PRO A 215 -2.07 -16.29 3.88
CA PRO A 215 -1.43 -16.71 5.12
C PRO A 215 -1.61 -18.21 5.42
N HIS A 216 -2.71 -18.81 4.97
CA HIS A 216 -2.98 -20.24 5.11
C HIS A 216 -2.05 -21.10 4.23
N VAL A 217 -1.68 -20.62 3.04
CA VAL A 217 -0.68 -21.27 2.18
C VAL A 217 0.69 -21.23 2.83
N LEU A 218 1.03 -20.09 3.48
CA LEU A 218 2.28 -19.95 4.21
C LEU A 218 2.36 -20.94 5.39
N LEU A 219 1.30 -21.09 6.16
CA LEU A 219 1.28 -22.04 7.29
C LEU A 219 1.50 -23.48 6.80
N ASN A 220 0.86 -23.90 5.69
CA ASN A 220 1.08 -25.22 5.11
C ASN A 220 2.54 -25.40 4.64
N ALA A 221 3.10 -24.44 3.92
CA ALA A 221 4.49 -24.47 3.50
C ALA A 221 5.44 -24.51 4.70
N PHE A 222 5.22 -23.64 5.69
CA PHE A 222 6.06 -23.51 6.88
C PHE A 222 6.01 -24.76 7.78
N SER A 223 4.92 -25.51 7.78
CA SER A 223 4.80 -26.74 8.58
C SER A 223 5.86 -27.80 8.26
N LYS A 224 6.50 -27.72 7.10
CA LYS A 224 7.57 -28.61 6.64
C LYS A 224 8.97 -28.02 6.76
N ILE A 225 9.07 -26.79 7.23
CA ILE A 225 10.35 -26.11 7.49
C ILE A 225 10.70 -26.35 8.95
N GLU A 226 11.92 -26.75 9.23
CA GLU A 226 12.44 -26.96 10.58
C GLU A 226 13.36 -25.79 10.98
N ASP A 227 13.70 -25.69 12.27
CA ASP A 227 14.67 -24.72 12.83
C ASP A 227 14.41 -23.24 12.50
N ALA A 228 13.13 -22.85 12.38
CA ALA A 228 12.73 -21.46 12.17
C ALA A 228 11.48 -21.11 12.98
N THR A 229 11.34 -19.82 13.30
CA THR A 229 10.13 -19.23 13.86
C THR A 229 9.41 -18.41 12.80
N LEU A 230 8.11 -18.60 12.65
CA LEU A 230 7.25 -17.78 11.81
C LEU A 230 6.58 -16.69 12.65
N ILE A 231 6.83 -15.43 12.30
CA ILE A 231 6.14 -14.27 12.89
C ILE A 231 5.09 -13.79 11.91
N MET A 232 3.85 -13.72 12.39
CA MET A 232 2.70 -13.27 11.60
C MET A 232 2.10 -12.00 12.21
N VAL A 233 2.32 -10.87 11.53
CA VAL A 233 1.81 -9.55 11.94
C VAL A 233 0.60 -9.19 11.09
N GLY A 234 -0.46 -8.72 11.75
CA GLY A 234 -1.69 -8.25 11.15
C GLY A 234 -2.93 -8.84 11.78
N ALA A 235 -4.06 -8.28 11.41
CA ALA A 235 -5.40 -8.72 11.82
C ALA A 235 -6.24 -9.02 10.59
N GLY A 236 -7.34 -9.74 10.77
CA GLY A 236 -8.29 -10.05 9.68
C GLY A 236 -9.19 -11.22 10.03
N GLU A 237 -10.14 -11.49 9.15
CA GLU A 237 -11.19 -12.48 9.33
C GLU A 237 -10.67 -13.92 9.45
N LEU A 238 -9.50 -14.21 8.86
CA LEU A 238 -8.93 -15.55 8.92
C LEU A 238 -8.14 -15.85 10.20
N LEU A 239 -7.86 -14.87 11.06
CA LEU A 239 -6.96 -15.08 12.21
C LEU A 239 -7.38 -16.25 13.12
N PRO A 240 -8.67 -16.46 13.47
CA PRO A 240 -9.09 -17.63 14.25
C PRO A 240 -8.83 -18.94 13.54
N PHE A 241 -9.10 -18.99 12.23
CA PHE A 241 -8.84 -20.17 11.39
C PHE A 241 -7.34 -20.47 11.31
N LEU A 242 -6.50 -19.48 11.12
CA LEU A 242 -5.03 -19.64 11.02
C LEU A 242 -4.43 -20.20 12.33
N LYS A 243 -4.92 -19.75 13.47
CA LYS A 243 -4.52 -20.33 14.79
C LYS A 243 -4.91 -21.80 14.90
N ALA A 244 -6.13 -22.16 14.48
CA ALA A 244 -6.57 -23.55 14.46
C ALA A 244 -5.76 -24.39 13.47
N GLN A 245 -5.42 -23.86 12.30
CA GLN A 245 -4.58 -24.50 11.28
C GLN A 245 -3.16 -24.76 11.83
N ALA A 246 -2.52 -23.77 12.49
CA ALA A 246 -1.21 -23.94 13.09
C ALA A 246 -1.21 -25.07 14.13
N LYS A 247 -2.24 -25.15 14.97
CA LYS A 247 -2.43 -26.24 15.92
C LYS A 247 -2.64 -27.59 15.23
N PHE A 248 -3.47 -27.64 14.20
CA PHE A 248 -3.73 -28.87 13.43
C PHE A 248 -2.43 -29.41 12.75
N LEU A 249 -1.58 -28.49 12.31
CA LEU A 249 -0.29 -28.80 11.68
C LEU A 249 0.81 -29.12 12.72
N GLY A 250 0.56 -28.96 14.01
CA GLY A 250 1.53 -29.18 15.08
C GLY A 250 2.69 -28.19 15.11
N ILE A 251 2.45 -26.94 14.69
CA ILE A 251 3.47 -25.88 14.60
C ILE A 251 3.14 -24.64 15.46
N GLU A 252 2.15 -24.73 16.34
CA GLU A 252 1.71 -23.60 17.18
C GLU A 252 2.82 -22.99 18.03
N ASP A 253 3.77 -23.79 18.48
CA ASP A 253 4.91 -23.33 19.30
C ASP A 253 5.95 -22.54 18.48
N ARG A 254 5.98 -22.75 17.18
CA ARG A 254 6.90 -22.08 16.23
C ARG A 254 6.24 -20.93 15.42
N VAL A 255 4.94 -20.66 15.64
CA VAL A 255 4.21 -19.57 14.97
C VAL A 255 3.76 -18.54 15.98
N LYS A 256 4.26 -17.31 15.86
CA LYS A 256 3.88 -16.18 16.71
C LYS A 256 2.91 -15.25 15.98
N PHE A 257 1.63 -15.29 16.37
CA PHE A 257 0.60 -14.36 15.88
C PHE A 257 0.61 -13.08 16.72
N MET A 258 1.16 -12.00 16.20
CA MET A 258 1.30 -10.73 16.93
C MET A 258 0.06 -9.83 16.86
N GLY A 259 -0.91 -10.16 15.98
CA GLY A 259 -2.06 -9.28 15.74
C GLY A 259 -1.66 -7.96 15.08
N TYR A 260 -2.45 -6.92 15.32
CA TYR A 260 -2.10 -5.58 14.88
C TYR A 260 -0.95 -5.03 15.73
N VAL A 261 0.07 -4.52 15.06
CA VAL A 261 1.25 -3.89 15.67
C VAL A 261 1.27 -2.41 15.30
N GLU A 262 1.59 -1.57 16.26
CA GLU A 262 1.74 -0.13 16.05
C GLU A 262 2.93 0.18 15.12
N SER A 263 2.77 1.23 14.31
CA SER A 263 3.76 1.63 13.30
C SER A 263 5.17 1.85 13.86
N ALA A 264 5.29 2.31 15.11
CA ALA A 264 6.57 2.53 15.77
C ALA A 264 7.32 1.23 16.13
N THR A 265 6.59 0.11 16.32
CA THR A 265 7.18 -1.20 16.65
C THR A 265 7.50 -2.01 15.40
N LEU A 266 6.79 -1.76 14.29
CA LEU A 266 6.89 -2.56 13.08
C LEU A 266 8.33 -2.62 12.51
N PRO A 267 9.12 -1.52 12.44
CA PRO A 267 10.49 -1.56 11.93
C PRO A 267 11.41 -2.50 12.73
N ARG A 268 11.19 -2.61 14.04
CA ARG A 268 11.96 -3.53 14.91
C ARG A 268 11.64 -4.99 14.59
N ILE A 269 10.38 -5.27 14.21
CA ILE A 269 9.98 -6.63 13.80
C ILE A 269 10.63 -7.00 12.46
N PHE A 270 10.70 -6.08 11.51
CA PHE A 270 11.48 -6.29 10.29
C PHE A 270 12.97 -6.49 10.60
N GLY A 271 13.53 -5.68 11.50
CA GLY A 271 14.95 -5.76 11.89
C GLY A 271 15.41 -7.10 12.46
N MET A 272 14.51 -7.89 13.10
CA MET A 272 14.84 -9.20 13.64
C MET A 272 14.62 -10.36 12.65
N ALA A 273 14.02 -10.11 11.50
CA ALA A 273 13.70 -11.15 10.52
C ALA A 273 14.90 -11.56 9.67
N ASP A 274 14.84 -12.74 9.09
CA ASP A 274 15.83 -13.27 8.14
C ASP A 274 15.28 -13.34 6.72
N VAL A 275 13.99 -13.60 6.56
CA VAL A 275 13.28 -13.69 5.27
C VAL A 275 11.90 -13.08 5.42
N PHE A 276 11.51 -12.21 4.50
CA PHE A 276 10.14 -11.71 4.41
C PHE A 276 9.34 -12.50 3.38
N VAL A 277 8.09 -12.86 3.71
CA VAL A 277 7.24 -13.69 2.85
C VAL A 277 5.88 -13.04 2.62
N LEU A 278 5.49 -12.88 1.35
CA LEU A 278 4.17 -12.38 0.96
C LEU A 278 3.52 -13.29 -0.11
N PRO A 279 2.78 -14.33 0.29
CA PRO A 279 2.24 -15.34 -0.61
C PRO A 279 0.83 -14.97 -1.13
N SER A 280 0.62 -13.75 -1.60
CA SER A 280 -0.67 -13.28 -2.12
C SER A 280 -1.20 -14.20 -3.20
N ILE A 281 -2.50 -14.57 -3.12
CA ILE A 281 -3.14 -15.48 -4.07
C ILE A 281 -3.71 -14.70 -5.26
N THR A 282 -4.18 -13.48 -5.01
CA THR A 282 -4.77 -12.62 -6.04
C THR A 282 -3.85 -11.48 -6.39
N ALA A 283 -4.03 -10.93 -7.58
CA ALA A 283 -3.23 -9.81 -8.06
C ALA A 283 -3.30 -8.59 -7.12
N GLU A 284 -2.17 -7.94 -6.89
CA GLU A 284 -2.00 -6.73 -6.08
C GLU A 284 -1.47 -5.60 -6.96
N ALA A 285 -1.98 -4.39 -6.77
CA ALA A 285 -1.52 -3.24 -7.57
C ALA A 285 -0.07 -2.88 -7.23
N PHE A 286 0.23 -2.87 -5.93
CA PHE A 286 1.55 -2.59 -5.37
C PHE A 286 1.54 -2.96 -3.89
N GLU A 287 2.64 -3.49 -3.38
CA GLU A 287 2.73 -3.90 -1.98
C GLU A 287 3.80 -3.11 -1.24
N ILE A 288 3.38 -2.09 -0.49
CA ILE A 288 4.29 -1.23 0.28
C ILE A 288 5.11 -2.05 1.28
N VAL A 289 4.52 -3.09 1.86
CA VAL A 289 5.19 -3.96 2.83
C VAL A 289 6.42 -4.68 2.24
N ILE A 290 6.45 -4.91 0.93
CA ILE A 290 7.66 -5.42 0.24
C ILE A 290 8.76 -4.38 0.28
N LEU A 291 8.44 -3.10 0.08
CA LEU A 291 9.42 -2.03 0.19
C LEU A 291 9.93 -1.86 1.63
N GLU A 292 9.08 -2.06 2.63
CA GLU A 292 9.46 -2.06 4.06
C GLU A 292 10.47 -3.18 4.36
N ALA A 293 10.25 -4.38 3.80
CA ALA A 293 11.19 -5.48 3.90
C ALA A 293 12.52 -5.17 3.18
N MET A 294 12.46 -4.69 1.94
CA MET A 294 13.65 -4.28 1.18
C MET A 294 14.43 -3.16 1.88
N ALA A 295 13.74 -2.15 2.41
CA ALA A 295 14.35 -1.07 3.19
C ALA A 295 15.07 -1.58 4.44
N SER A 296 14.55 -2.64 5.06
CA SER A 296 15.16 -3.32 6.20
C SER A 296 16.27 -4.31 5.81
N GLY A 297 16.64 -4.39 4.53
CA GLY A 297 17.67 -5.29 4.03
C GLY A 297 17.26 -6.77 4.00
N LEU A 298 15.95 -7.06 3.99
CA LEU A 298 15.46 -8.43 3.96
C LEU A 298 15.27 -8.92 2.52
N PRO A 299 15.69 -10.16 2.20
CA PRO A 299 15.29 -10.82 0.99
C PRO A 299 13.80 -11.17 1.05
N VAL A 300 13.14 -11.11 -0.09
CA VAL A 300 11.70 -11.29 -0.22
C VAL A 300 11.37 -12.60 -0.94
N VAL A 301 10.47 -13.41 -0.38
CA VAL A 301 9.77 -14.48 -1.12
C VAL A 301 8.34 -14.00 -1.36
N ALA A 302 7.96 -13.85 -2.62
CA ALA A 302 6.62 -13.39 -2.95
C ALA A 302 6.03 -14.13 -4.16
N THR A 303 4.72 -14.01 -4.33
CA THR A 303 4.04 -14.64 -5.46
C THR A 303 4.08 -13.77 -6.72
N ASN A 304 4.10 -14.44 -7.87
CA ASN A 304 4.15 -13.79 -9.19
C ASN A 304 2.76 -13.28 -9.62
N VAL A 305 2.20 -12.30 -8.87
CA VAL A 305 0.86 -11.75 -9.11
C VAL A 305 0.88 -10.22 -9.17
N GLY A 306 0.10 -9.64 -10.07
CA GLY A 306 -0.08 -8.17 -10.18
C GLY A 306 1.22 -7.41 -10.39
N GLY A 307 1.44 -6.35 -9.59
CA GLY A 307 2.62 -5.50 -9.61
C GLY A 307 3.80 -6.03 -8.79
N ILE A 308 3.64 -7.11 -8.02
CA ILE A 308 4.72 -7.69 -7.20
C ILE A 308 5.95 -8.07 -8.02
N PRO A 309 5.81 -8.77 -9.18
CA PRO A 309 6.95 -9.15 -10.00
C PRO A 309 7.79 -7.97 -10.52
N GLU A 310 7.17 -6.82 -10.71
CA GLU A 310 7.88 -5.62 -11.17
C GLU A 310 8.91 -5.18 -10.13
N ILE A 311 8.51 -5.15 -8.85
CA ILE A 311 9.38 -4.75 -7.75
C ILE A 311 10.53 -5.74 -7.61
N ILE A 312 10.23 -7.04 -7.50
CA ILE A 312 11.22 -8.08 -7.18
C ILE A 312 12.22 -8.29 -8.32
N ARG A 313 11.76 -8.32 -9.60
CA ARG A 313 12.64 -8.53 -10.74
C ARG A 313 13.55 -7.35 -11.02
N GLU A 314 13.01 -6.11 -10.93
CA GLU A 314 13.81 -4.91 -11.19
C GLU A 314 14.86 -4.64 -10.13
N SER A 315 14.61 -5.06 -8.89
CA SER A 315 15.52 -4.87 -7.76
C SER A 315 16.40 -6.08 -7.48
N GLU A 316 16.15 -7.24 -8.11
CA GLU A 316 16.80 -8.50 -7.78
C GLU A 316 16.80 -8.78 -6.25
N SER A 317 15.69 -8.45 -5.57
CA SER A 317 15.59 -8.44 -4.11
C SER A 317 14.98 -9.72 -3.51
N GLY A 318 14.67 -10.72 -4.34
CA GLY A 318 13.97 -11.89 -3.82
C GLY A 318 13.64 -12.96 -4.84
N LEU A 319 12.85 -13.92 -4.39
CA LEU A 319 12.40 -15.08 -5.17
C LEU A 319 10.89 -14.98 -5.44
N LEU A 320 10.49 -15.25 -6.68
CA LEU A 320 9.09 -15.29 -7.10
C LEU A 320 8.62 -16.73 -7.26
N VAL A 321 7.45 -17.02 -6.68
CA VAL A 321 6.81 -18.34 -6.75
C VAL A 321 5.39 -18.24 -7.33
N PRO A 322 4.83 -19.33 -7.90
CA PRO A 322 3.45 -19.34 -8.33
C PRO A 322 2.47 -19.17 -7.14
N PRO A 323 1.36 -18.44 -7.30
CA PRO A 323 0.36 -18.27 -6.24
C PRO A 323 -0.28 -19.61 -5.85
N GLY A 324 -0.48 -19.84 -4.56
CA GLY A 324 -1.08 -21.06 -4.01
C GLY A 324 -0.20 -22.31 -4.08
N ASN A 325 1.03 -22.22 -4.57
CA ASN A 325 1.94 -23.35 -4.64
C ASN A 325 2.79 -23.47 -3.36
N GLU A 326 2.33 -24.30 -2.44
CA GLU A 326 2.97 -24.52 -1.13
C GLU A 326 4.39 -25.09 -1.25
N LEU A 327 4.61 -25.99 -2.23
CA LEU A 327 5.93 -26.62 -2.42
C LEU A 327 6.97 -25.62 -2.90
N GLU A 328 6.66 -24.81 -3.91
CA GLU A 328 7.57 -23.78 -4.42
C GLU A 328 7.81 -22.71 -3.36
N LEU A 329 6.78 -22.34 -2.59
CA LEU A 329 6.89 -21.38 -1.49
C LEU A 329 7.84 -21.92 -0.40
N ARG A 330 7.67 -23.17 0.01
CA ARG A 330 8.55 -23.85 0.94
C ARG A 330 10.00 -23.85 0.43
N ASN A 331 10.23 -24.34 -0.79
CA ASN A 331 11.56 -24.47 -1.38
C ASN A 331 12.29 -23.10 -1.42
N ALA A 332 11.56 -22.03 -1.79
CA ALA A 332 12.11 -20.69 -1.83
C ALA A 332 12.50 -20.16 -0.43
N ILE A 333 11.66 -20.41 0.59
CA ILE A 333 11.95 -20.04 1.98
C ILE A 333 13.16 -20.82 2.50
N GLU A 334 13.17 -22.16 2.36
CA GLU A 334 14.27 -23.03 2.80
C GLU A 334 15.59 -22.62 2.13
N LYS A 335 15.58 -22.35 0.83
CA LYS A 335 16.76 -21.87 0.12
C LYS A 335 17.36 -20.61 0.76
N LEU A 336 16.51 -19.62 1.11
CA LEU A 336 16.97 -18.41 1.76
C LEU A 336 17.37 -18.61 3.23
N LEU A 337 16.77 -19.55 3.93
CA LEU A 337 17.17 -19.87 5.31
C LEU A 337 18.53 -20.57 5.39
N LEU A 338 18.89 -21.35 4.37
CA LEU A 338 20.14 -22.14 4.33
C LEU A 338 21.32 -21.42 3.68
N ASP A 339 21.08 -20.45 2.80
CA ASP A 339 22.11 -19.75 2.01
C ASP A 339 22.24 -18.30 2.52
N ASP A 340 23.18 -18.08 3.41
CA ASP A 340 23.44 -16.77 4.03
C ASP A 340 23.95 -15.75 2.99
N ASP A 341 24.80 -16.18 2.05
CA ASP A 341 25.35 -15.30 1.01
C ASP A 341 24.26 -14.82 0.07
N LEU A 342 23.36 -15.73 -0.34
CA LEU A 342 22.21 -15.38 -1.18
C LEU A 342 21.28 -14.42 -0.46
N ARG A 343 21.02 -14.65 0.85
CA ARG A 343 20.18 -13.75 1.65
C ARG A 343 20.75 -12.34 1.70
N GLU A 344 22.03 -12.23 1.99
CA GLU A 344 22.73 -10.95 2.07
C GLU A 344 22.73 -10.24 0.72
N TRP A 345 23.02 -10.95 -0.37
CA TRP A 345 23.03 -10.40 -1.71
C TRP A 345 21.67 -9.83 -2.13
N LEU A 346 20.60 -10.61 -1.96
CA LEU A 346 19.22 -10.16 -2.29
C LEU A 346 18.76 -9.02 -1.39
N GLY A 347 19.07 -9.07 -0.09
CA GLY A 347 18.75 -8.00 0.86
C GLY A 347 19.44 -6.69 0.53
N ASN A 348 20.72 -6.73 0.20
CA ASN A 348 21.50 -5.56 -0.22
C ASN A 348 20.98 -4.96 -1.53
N ASN A 349 20.64 -5.78 -2.50
CA ASN A 349 20.01 -5.33 -3.75
C ASN A 349 18.66 -4.63 -3.48
N GLY A 350 17.83 -5.22 -2.61
CA GLY A 350 16.58 -4.62 -2.20
C GLY A 350 16.77 -3.26 -1.54
N ARG A 351 17.70 -3.16 -0.57
CA ARG A 351 18.03 -1.90 0.11
C ARG A 351 18.51 -0.83 -0.87
N LYS A 352 19.41 -1.17 -1.76
CA LYS A 352 19.91 -0.27 -2.81
C LYS A 352 18.78 0.24 -3.71
N ALA A 353 17.91 -0.63 -4.16
CA ALA A 353 16.77 -0.23 -4.99
C ALA A 353 15.82 0.73 -4.24
N VAL A 354 15.64 0.55 -2.93
CA VAL A 354 14.86 1.50 -2.11
C VAL A 354 15.51 2.87 -2.10
N GLU A 355 16.79 2.96 -1.82
CA GLU A 355 17.53 4.23 -1.77
C GLU A 355 17.56 4.97 -3.12
N GLU A 356 17.66 4.24 -4.21
CA GLU A 356 17.75 4.79 -5.56
C GLU A 356 16.39 5.15 -6.18
N LYS A 357 15.29 4.42 -5.83
CA LYS A 357 14.03 4.50 -6.55
C LYS A 357 12.79 4.61 -5.66
N TYR A 358 12.75 3.91 -4.52
CA TYR A 358 11.52 3.72 -3.75
C TYR A 358 11.49 4.50 -2.43
N SER A 359 12.54 5.23 -2.04
CA SER A 359 12.45 6.13 -0.88
C SER A 359 11.42 7.23 -1.13
N TRP A 360 10.75 7.70 -0.07
CA TRP A 360 9.81 8.82 -0.21
C TRP A 360 10.44 10.05 -0.84
N ASP A 361 11.72 10.31 -0.58
CA ASP A 361 12.42 11.46 -1.17
C ASP A 361 12.51 11.35 -2.70
N LYS A 362 12.73 10.14 -3.24
CA LYS A 362 12.76 9.88 -4.69
C LYS A 362 11.37 9.89 -5.33
N VAL A 363 10.38 9.34 -4.63
CA VAL A 363 9.00 9.28 -5.13
C VAL A 363 8.37 10.67 -5.15
N VAL A 364 8.55 11.46 -4.10
CA VAL A 364 7.98 12.82 -4.07
C VAL A 364 8.60 13.75 -5.10
N GLU A 365 9.91 13.59 -5.39
CA GLU A 365 10.58 14.33 -6.46
C GLU A 365 9.94 14.09 -7.84
N GLN A 366 9.60 12.83 -8.15
CA GLN A 366 8.90 12.49 -9.39
C GLN A 366 7.49 13.07 -9.43
N ILE A 367 6.77 13.03 -8.30
CA ILE A 367 5.41 13.58 -8.21
C ILE A 367 5.43 15.10 -8.36
N GLU A 368 6.37 15.81 -7.74
CA GLU A 368 6.54 17.27 -7.90
C GLU A 368 6.84 17.65 -9.34
N LYS A 369 7.75 16.94 -10.00
CA LYS A 369 8.04 17.13 -11.42
C LYS A 369 6.76 16.99 -12.26
N THR A 370 5.93 16.00 -11.95
CA THR A 370 4.64 15.82 -12.63
C THR A 370 3.68 17.00 -12.36
N TYR A 371 3.68 17.59 -11.15
CA TYR A 371 2.91 18.81 -10.88
C TYR A 371 3.40 20.00 -11.69
N GLU A 372 4.71 20.22 -11.76
CA GLU A 372 5.32 21.30 -12.53
C GLU A 372 5.06 21.17 -14.03
N GLU A 373 5.18 19.95 -14.57
CA GLU A 373 4.83 19.67 -15.97
C GLU A 373 3.36 20.03 -16.29
N VAL A 374 2.43 19.65 -15.41
CA VAL A 374 1.01 19.97 -15.61
C VAL A 374 0.76 21.46 -15.49
N LEU A 375 1.38 22.15 -14.51
CA LEU A 375 1.24 23.60 -14.36
C LEU A 375 1.82 24.38 -15.54
N SER A 376 2.87 23.89 -16.18
CA SER A 376 3.53 24.56 -17.31
C SER A 376 2.71 24.53 -18.61
N ILE A 377 1.78 23.59 -18.76
CA ILE A 377 0.93 23.44 -19.95
C ILE A 377 -0.46 24.06 -19.79
N MET A 378 -0.77 24.65 -18.65
CA MET A 378 -2.05 25.30 -18.34
C MET A 378 -2.02 26.77 -18.63
#